data_88a9c9ebbab8dc53a3bbf6453f52970b
#
_entry.id   88a9c9ebbab8dc53a3bbf6453f52970b
#
_cell.length_a   1.000
_cell.length_b   1.000
_cell.length_c   1.000
_cell.angle_alpha   90.00
_cell.angle_beta   90.00
_cell.angle_gamma   90.00
#
_symmetry.space_group_name_H-M   'P 1'
#
loop_
_entity.id
_entity.type
_entity.pdbx_description
1 polymer ?
#
loop_
_entity_poly.entity_id
_entity_poly.type
_entity_poly.pdbx_seq_one_letter_code
_entity_poly.pdbx_strand_id
1 'polypeptide(L)'
;GGSGTGDQPHLQLMGTYNLNSQQSLIGFWTNLYRGVYRSNIVVNRTPGIEGMSEEKKTRIISEARFLRAFYYHILWKFWGSIPYYTVNPNGAEVGYIVPQLTEDEVYEKIMEDLDAATAPGALPKAVAMTEVGRANRYAAYMLRADVVMLKGDESRYASVLEQLRETINSGIYDLTPKFEDIWTDKGEWNCESIFEINYSDDPSNRTWEDPLAPGGTVFPVFLGPDSYKGKRFHSEGYGFGPVSPALKAVYEPGDLRRDATIMDFNTDAEKGEKYNPREGNTGMFNKKYMGR
;
A
#
# COMPACT_ATOMS: atom_id res chain seq x y z
N GLY A 1 -17.69 5.31 -9.15
CA GLY A 1 -16.79 5.39 -10.17
C GLY A 1 -17.11 6.47 -11.18
N GLY A 2 -16.17 7.04 -11.74
CA GLY A 2 -16.32 8.04 -12.77
C GLY A 2 -16.84 7.43 -14.04
N SER A 3 -17.44 8.23 -14.77
CA SER A 3 -18.06 8.03 -16.04
C SER A 3 -17.14 7.57 -17.10
N GLY A 4 -17.66 6.93 -18.00
CA GLY A 4 -17.04 6.57 -19.23
C GLY A 4 -16.45 5.18 -19.15
N THR A 5 -17.14 4.29 -19.76
CA THR A 5 -16.84 2.87 -19.86
C THR A 5 -15.53 2.55 -20.57
N GLY A 6 -14.79 3.56 -21.06
CA GLY A 6 -13.63 3.36 -21.92
C GLY A 6 -12.27 3.32 -21.20
N ASP A 7 -12.06 4.18 -20.20
CA ASP A 7 -10.70 4.43 -19.70
C ASP A 7 -10.15 3.36 -18.78
N GLN A 8 -10.96 2.82 -17.87
CA GLN A 8 -10.56 1.83 -16.89
C GLN A 8 -11.70 0.83 -16.61
N PRO A 9 -12.04 -0.04 -17.57
CA PRO A 9 -13.21 -0.92 -17.45
C PRO A 9 -13.19 -1.82 -16.22
N HIS A 10 -12.00 -2.34 -15.84
CA HIS A 10 -11.86 -3.20 -14.67
C HIS A 10 -12.15 -2.48 -13.34
N LEU A 11 -11.84 -1.18 -13.21
CA LEU A 11 -12.19 -0.41 -12.01
C LEU A 11 -13.70 -0.20 -11.88
N GLN A 12 -14.40 -0.04 -12.99
CA GLN A 12 -15.86 0.04 -12.99
C GLN A 12 -16.50 -1.30 -12.62
N LEU A 13 -15.97 -2.38 -13.19
CA LEU A 13 -16.43 -3.73 -12.86
C LEU A 13 -16.18 -4.07 -11.39
N MET A 14 -15.07 -3.63 -10.81
CA MET A 14 -14.85 -3.72 -9.36
C MET A 14 -15.88 -2.92 -8.58
N GLY A 15 -16.13 -1.67 -8.95
CA GLY A 15 -17.10 -0.80 -8.29
C GLY A 15 -18.56 -1.31 -8.36
N THR A 16 -18.87 -2.13 -9.34
CA THR A 16 -20.18 -2.76 -9.52
C THR A 16 -20.22 -4.24 -9.11
N TYR A 17 -19.14 -4.77 -8.55
CA TYR A 17 -18.99 -6.19 -8.17
C TYR A 17 -19.15 -7.18 -9.33
N ASN A 18 -18.85 -6.77 -10.56
CA ASN A 18 -18.98 -7.57 -11.78
C ASN A 18 -17.62 -7.99 -12.37
N LEU A 19 -16.52 -7.84 -11.63
CA LEU A 19 -15.20 -8.28 -12.07
C LEU A 19 -15.17 -9.80 -12.20
N ASN A 20 -14.63 -10.29 -13.31
CA ASN A 20 -14.45 -11.72 -13.56
C ASN A 20 -12.98 -12.07 -13.83
N SER A 21 -12.68 -13.36 -13.95
CA SER A 21 -11.29 -13.84 -14.11
C SER A 21 -10.61 -13.36 -15.40
N GLN A 22 -11.35 -13.03 -16.45
CA GLN A 22 -10.81 -12.54 -17.72
C GLN A 22 -10.46 -11.05 -17.66
N GLN A 23 -11.02 -10.35 -16.69
CA GLN A 23 -10.83 -8.91 -16.47
C GLN A 23 -10.02 -8.65 -15.20
N SER A 24 -9.25 -9.65 -14.77
CA SER A 24 -8.42 -9.54 -13.58
C SER A 24 -7.38 -8.43 -13.72
N LEU A 25 -6.89 -7.96 -12.57
CA LEU A 25 -5.85 -6.93 -12.48
C LEU A 25 -4.48 -7.51 -12.84
N ILE A 26 -4.27 -7.93 -14.09
CA ILE A 26 -3.06 -8.66 -14.51
C ILE A 26 -1.77 -7.86 -14.29
N GLY A 27 -1.80 -6.56 -14.49
CA GLY A 27 -0.65 -5.70 -14.18
C GLY A 27 -0.30 -5.70 -12.69
N PHE A 28 -1.31 -5.67 -11.83
CA PHE A 28 -1.11 -5.74 -10.39
C PHE A 28 -0.55 -7.10 -9.93
N TRP A 29 -1.12 -8.19 -10.44
CA TRP A 29 -0.58 -9.54 -10.26
C TRP A 29 0.89 -9.64 -10.66
N THR A 30 1.20 -9.20 -11.87
CA THR A 30 2.57 -9.25 -12.40
C THR A 30 3.55 -8.46 -11.53
N ASN A 31 3.16 -7.28 -11.06
CA ASN A 31 4.02 -6.44 -10.22
C ASN A 31 4.27 -7.06 -8.84
N LEU A 32 3.26 -7.68 -8.24
CA LEU A 32 3.41 -8.38 -6.97
C LEU A 32 4.37 -9.57 -7.11
N TYR A 33 4.23 -10.38 -8.17
CA TYR A 33 5.16 -11.48 -8.42
C TYR A 33 6.57 -11.02 -8.80
N ARG A 34 6.75 -9.86 -9.41
CA ARG A 34 8.09 -9.25 -9.57
C ARG A 34 8.72 -8.90 -8.21
N GLY A 35 7.91 -8.45 -7.26
CA GLY A 35 8.34 -8.24 -5.87
C GLY A 35 8.78 -9.54 -5.21
N VAL A 36 7.98 -10.60 -5.32
CA VAL A 36 8.32 -11.96 -4.87
C VAL A 36 9.64 -12.44 -5.50
N TYR A 37 9.77 -12.33 -6.81
CA TYR A 37 10.97 -12.73 -7.55
C TYR A 37 12.24 -12.05 -7.01
N ARG A 38 12.20 -10.74 -6.81
CA ARG A 38 13.33 -9.94 -6.27
C ARG A 38 13.64 -10.34 -4.83
N SER A 39 12.62 -10.53 -4.00
CA SER A 39 12.78 -10.99 -2.62
C SER A 39 13.45 -12.35 -2.56
N ASN A 40 13.05 -13.30 -3.42
CA ASN A 40 13.68 -14.61 -3.52
C ASN A 40 15.17 -14.54 -3.91
N ILE A 41 15.53 -13.64 -4.85
CA ILE A 41 16.94 -13.43 -5.20
C ILE A 41 17.74 -13.02 -3.96
N VAL A 42 17.24 -12.06 -3.19
CA VAL A 42 17.93 -11.58 -2.00
C VAL A 42 18.05 -12.68 -0.94
N VAL A 43 16.94 -13.34 -0.61
CA VAL A 43 16.92 -14.40 0.40
C VAL A 43 17.88 -15.54 0.04
N ASN A 44 17.91 -15.96 -1.23
CA ASN A 44 18.67 -17.14 -1.66
C ASN A 44 20.15 -16.85 -1.97
N ARG A 45 20.50 -15.61 -2.36
CA ARG A 45 21.88 -15.27 -2.75
C ARG A 45 22.68 -14.60 -1.66
N THR A 46 22.05 -13.86 -0.76
CA THR A 46 22.76 -13.13 0.31
C THR A 46 23.62 -14.01 1.20
N PRO A 47 23.23 -15.26 1.58
CA PRO A 47 24.09 -16.12 2.40
C PRO A 47 25.46 -16.40 1.80
N GLY A 48 25.56 -16.51 0.47
CA GLY A 48 26.81 -16.78 -0.25
C GLY A 48 27.69 -15.56 -0.55
N ILE A 49 27.30 -14.34 -0.11
CA ILE A 49 28.11 -13.15 -0.37
C ILE A 49 29.33 -13.13 0.58
N GLU A 50 30.51 -13.16 -0.01
CA GLU A 50 31.79 -13.02 0.72
C GLU A 50 32.02 -11.60 1.22
N GLY A 51 32.72 -11.45 2.34
CA GLY A 51 33.09 -10.13 2.91
C GLY A 51 31.94 -9.37 3.59
N MET A 52 30.72 -9.90 3.60
CA MET A 52 29.58 -9.30 4.32
C MET A 52 29.45 -9.95 5.70
N SER A 53 29.30 -9.14 6.76
CA SER A 53 29.06 -9.65 8.11
C SER A 53 27.74 -10.42 8.21
N GLU A 54 27.69 -11.42 9.07
CA GLU A 54 26.47 -12.24 9.28
C GLU A 54 25.29 -11.39 9.81
N GLU A 55 25.55 -10.40 10.63
CA GLU A 55 24.54 -9.43 11.10
C GLU A 55 23.90 -8.69 9.92
N LYS A 56 24.73 -8.18 9.00
CA LYS A 56 24.24 -7.48 7.80
C LYS A 56 23.48 -8.42 6.86
N LYS A 57 23.95 -9.67 6.69
CA LYS A 57 23.25 -10.68 5.91
C LYS A 57 21.89 -10.96 6.52
N THR A 58 21.85 -11.21 7.84
CA THR A 58 20.62 -11.51 8.57
C THR A 58 19.61 -10.38 8.43
N ARG A 59 20.04 -9.12 8.58
CA ARG A 59 19.16 -7.97 8.38
C ARG A 59 18.59 -7.90 6.97
N ILE A 60 19.42 -8.01 5.94
CA ILE A 60 19.00 -7.95 4.53
C ILE A 60 18.04 -9.08 4.18
N ILE A 61 18.33 -10.29 4.65
CA ILE A 61 17.46 -11.45 4.44
C ILE A 61 16.11 -11.23 5.13
N SER A 62 16.10 -10.67 6.34
CA SER A 62 14.88 -10.43 7.10
C SER A 62 14.01 -9.35 6.46
N GLU A 63 14.61 -8.30 5.93
CA GLU A 63 13.90 -7.29 5.14
C GLU A 63 13.28 -7.89 3.87
N ALA A 64 14.02 -8.75 3.16
CA ALA A 64 13.52 -9.43 1.98
C ALA A 64 12.40 -10.44 2.28
N ARG A 65 12.45 -11.12 3.44
CA ARG A 65 11.36 -11.99 3.92
C ARG A 65 10.11 -11.18 4.27
N PHE A 66 10.26 -10.07 4.98
CA PHE A 66 9.15 -9.15 5.24
C PHE A 66 8.48 -8.69 3.93
N LEU A 67 9.28 -8.24 2.94
CA LEU A 67 8.75 -7.81 1.65
C LEU A 67 8.08 -8.96 0.89
N ARG A 68 8.62 -10.18 0.95
CA ARG A 68 8.01 -11.35 0.33
C ARG A 68 6.66 -11.69 0.97
N ALA A 69 6.59 -11.67 2.30
CA ALA A 69 5.36 -11.81 3.05
C ALA A 69 4.33 -10.73 2.65
N PHE A 70 4.76 -9.49 2.52
CA PHE A 70 3.91 -8.37 2.08
C PHE A 70 3.33 -8.60 0.68
N TYR A 71 4.16 -9.00 -0.29
CA TYR A 71 3.67 -9.26 -1.65
C TYR A 71 2.73 -10.47 -1.70
N TYR A 72 3.07 -11.55 -1.01
CA TYR A 72 2.20 -12.72 -0.95
C TYR A 72 0.92 -12.47 -0.18
N HIS A 73 0.93 -11.64 0.87
CA HIS A 73 -0.28 -11.23 1.57
C HIS A 73 -1.25 -10.50 0.64
N ILE A 74 -0.77 -9.56 -0.17
CA ILE A 74 -1.62 -8.85 -1.13
C ILE A 74 -2.15 -9.82 -2.18
N LEU A 75 -1.30 -10.70 -2.72
CA LEU A 75 -1.72 -11.74 -3.68
C LEU A 75 -2.82 -12.63 -3.07
N TRP A 76 -2.60 -13.13 -1.87
CA TRP A 76 -3.57 -13.94 -1.14
C TRP A 76 -4.90 -13.19 -0.89
N LYS A 77 -4.84 -11.93 -0.48
CA LYS A 77 -6.00 -11.08 -0.22
C LYS A 77 -6.89 -10.88 -1.45
N PHE A 78 -6.32 -10.83 -2.65
CA PHE A 78 -7.05 -10.60 -3.89
C PHE A 78 -7.46 -11.88 -4.63
N TRP A 79 -6.67 -12.97 -4.52
CA TRP A 79 -6.87 -14.18 -5.34
C TRP A 79 -7.01 -15.47 -4.54
N GLY A 80 -6.88 -15.43 -3.23
CA GLY A 80 -6.99 -16.63 -2.39
C GLY A 80 -5.86 -17.61 -2.63
N SER A 81 -6.19 -18.76 -3.24
CA SER A 81 -5.22 -19.78 -3.67
C SER A 81 -4.36 -19.26 -4.81
N ILE A 82 -3.04 -19.30 -4.65
CA ILE A 82 -2.07 -18.72 -5.58
C ILE A 82 -0.85 -19.61 -5.79
N PRO A 83 -0.14 -19.50 -6.93
CA PRO A 83 1.18 -20.08 -7.09
C PRO A 83 2.15 -19.55 -6.04
N TYR A 84 2.79 -20.47 -5.28
CA TYR A 84 3.72 -20.08 -4.22
C TYR A 84 5.10 -20.71 -4.45
N TYR A 85 6.14 -19.89 -4.40
CA TYR A 85 7.52 -20.35 -4.56
C TYR A 85 8.51 -19.46 -3.81
N THR A 86 9.55 -20.07 -3.26
CA THR A 86 10.66 -19.39 -2.56
C THR A 86 11.97 -19.45 -3.33
N VAL A 87 12.00 -20.24 -4.38
CA VAL A 87 13.07 -20.31 -5.37
C VAL A 87 12.47 -19.95 -6.71
N ASN A 88 13.08 -19.00 -7.41
CA ASN A 88 12.55 -18.53 -8.69
C ASN A 88 12.56 -19.64 -9.73
N PRO A 89 11.44 -19.91 -10.42
CA PRO A 89 11.39 -20.91 -11.46
C PRO A 89 12.40 -20.59 -12.57
N ASN A 90 13.16 -21.59 -12.99
CA ASN A 90 14.00 -21.49 -14.18
C ASN A 90 13.17 -21.92 -15.39
N GLY A 91 12.88 -20.98 -16.30
CA GLY A 91 12.03 -21.24 -17.47
C GLY A 91 12.57 -22.33 -18.41
N ALA A 92 13.87 -22.67 -18.35
CA ALA A 92 14.47 -23.72 -19.16
C ALA A 92 14.31 -25.15 -18.54
N GLU A 93 14.19 -25.25 -17.21
CA GLU A 93 14.27 -26.54 -16.52
C GLU A 93 12.96 -26.99 -15.88
N VAL A 94 12.12 -26.06 -15.42
CA VAL A 94 10.97 -26.39 -14.55
C VAL A 94 9.65 -26.32 -15.32
N GLY A 95 9.65 -25.85 -16.56
CA GLY A 95 8.42 -25.48 -17.22
C GLY A 95 7.66 -24.44 -16.36
N TYR A 96 6.72 -23.77 -16.89
CA TYR A 96 5.97 -22.70 -16.20
C TYR A 96 4.91 -23.25 -15.20
N ILE A 97 5.12 -24.45 -14.64
CA ILE A 97 4.15 -25.09 -13.74
C ILE A 97 4.64 -24.95 -12.31
N VAL A 98 4.22 -23.88 -11.64
CA VAL A 98 4.34 -23.74 -10.20
C VAL A 98 3.02 -24.17 -9.58
N PRO A 99 3.01 -25.10 -8.60
CA PRO A 99 1.78 -25.50 -7.94
C PRO A 99 1.09 -24.32 -7.25
N GLN A 100 -0.21 -24.27 -7.41
CA GLN A 100 -1.05 -23.37 -6.63
C GLN A 100 -1.27 -23.97 -5.25
N LEU A 101 -0.94 -23.22 -4.21
CA LEU A 101 -1.25 -23.60 -2.83
C LEU A 101 -2.68 -23.16 -2.46
N THR A 102 -3.25 -23.87 -1.52
CA THR A 102 -4.51 -23.48 -0.88
C THR A 102 -4.34 -22.18 -0.08
N GLU A 103 -5.44 -21.52 0.23
CA GLU A 103 -5.42 -20.31 1.07
C GLU A 103 -4.76 -20.55 2.43
N ASP A 104 -5.00 -21.71 3.05
CA ASP A 104 -4.43 -22.06 4.34
C ASP A 104 -2.91 -22.31 4.24
N GLU A 105 -2.47 -22.98 3.20
CA GLU A 105 -1.03 -23.17 2.96
C GLU A 105 -0.31 -21.84 2.67
N VAL A 106 -0.92 -20.97 1.88
CA VAL A 106 -0.37 -19.62 1.61
C VAL A 106 -0.26 -18.81 2.90
N TYR A 107 -1.31 -18.84 3.73
CA TYR A 107 -1.31 -18.18 5.04
C TYR A 107 -0.14 -18.64 5.91
N GLU A 108 0.05 -19.95 6.08
CA GLU A 108 1.15 -20.49 6.89
C GLU A 108 2.52 -20.10 6.33
N LYS A 109 2.67 -20.07 5.00
CA LYS A 109 3.92 -19.63 4.37
C LYS A 109 4.21 -18.14 4.56
N ILE A 110 3.20 -17.30 4.56
CA ILE A 110 3.35 -15.89 4.92
C ILE A 110 3.79 -15.76 6.38
N MET A 111 3.20 -16.55 7.28
CA MET A 111 3.56 -16.54 8.70
C MET A 111 5.00 -17.04 8.94
N GLU A 112 5.48 -18.07 8.21
CA GLU A 112 6.88 -18.51 8.26
C GLU A 112 7.87 -17.38 7.92
N ASP A 113 7.58 -16.57 6.91
CA ASP A 113 8.41 -15.41 6.55
C ASP A 113 8.37 -14.31 7.62
N LEU A 114 7.21 -14.04 8.19
CA LEU A 114 7.06 -13.05 9.26
C LEU A 114 7.71 -13.52 10.57
N ASP A 115 7.67 -14.82 10.90
CA ASP A 115 8.36 -15.40 12.04
C ASP A 115 9.88 -15.24 11.88
N ALA A 116 10.40 -15.54 10.70
CA ALA A 116 11.82 -15.37 10.42
C ALA A 116 12.24 -13.88 10.43
N ALA A 117 11.41 -12.98 9.91
CA ALA A 117 11.70 -11.55 9.90
C ALA A 117 11.69 -10.93 11.30
N THR A 118 10.91 -11.48 12.23
CA THR A 118 10.78 -10.97 13.62
C THR A 118 11.58 -11.73 14.65
N ALA A 119 12.35 -12.75 14.24
CA ALA A 119 13.23 -13.52 15.11
C ALA A 119 14.26 -12.63 15.83
N PRO A 120 14.80 -13.05 16.98
CA PRO A 120 15.87 -12.34 17.66
C PRO A 120 17.05 -12.05 16.71
N GLY A 121 17.51 -10.80 16.65
CA GLY A 121 18.61 -10.39 15.78
C GLY A 121 18.24 -10.18 14.30
N ALA A 122 16.98 -10.44 13.90
CA ALA A 122 16.49 -10.24 12.53
C ALA A 122 16.24 -8.74 12.23
N LEU A 123 14.97 -8.30 12.10
CA LEU A 123 14.65 -6.89 11.89
C LEU A 123 14.92 -6.07 13.17
N PRO A 124 15.52 -4.87 13.06
CA PRO A 124 15.66 -3.95 14.18
C PRO A 124 14.30 -3.39 14.59
N LYS A 125 14.16 -2.95 15.85
CA LYS A 125 12.95 -2.27 16.34
C LYS A 125 12.74 -0.89 15.70
N ALA A 126 13.83 -0.20 15.45
CA ALA A 126 13.82 1.10 14.78
C ALA A 126 14.92 1.17 13.73
N VAL A 127 14.75 2.04 12.76
CA VAL A 127 15.78 2.36 11.76
C VAL A 127 16.23 3.81 11.95
N ALA A 128 17.51 4.07 11.66
CA ALA A 128 18.03 5.43 11.71
C ALA A 128 17.37 6.31 10.62
N MET A 129 17.30 7.62 10.84
CA MET A 129 16.77 8.56 9.86
C MET A 129 17.48 8.51 8.51
N THR A 130 18.75 8.09 8.48
CA THR A 130 19.54 7.87 7.24
C THR A 130 19.13 6.58 6.50
N GLU A 131 18.31 5.76 7.10
CA GLU A 131 17.83 4.47 6.58
C GLU A 131 16.30 4.39 6.52
N VAL A 132 15.59 5.53 6.62
CA VAL A 132 14.13 5.56 6.51
C VAL A 132 13.68 4.87 5.20
N GLY A 133 12.53 4.22 5.25
CA GLY A 133 12.04 3.38 4.14
C GLY A 133 12.47 1.92 4.23
N ARG A 134 13.43 1.56 5.08
CA ARG A 134 13.75 0.16 5.36
C ARG A 134 12.78 -0.46 6.35
N ALA A 135 12.51 -1.75 6.19
CA ALA A 135 11.62 -2.47 7.09
C ALA A 135 12.20 -2.56 8.52
N ASN A 136 11.31 -2.44 9.49
CA ASN A 136 11.62 -2.64 10.89
C ASN A 136 10.67 -3.72 11.50
N ARG A 137 10.95 -4.13 12.73
CA ARG A 137 10.18 -5.19 13.40
C ARG A 137 8.72 -4.82 13.59
N TYR A 138 8.42 -3.57 13.87
CA TYR A 138 7.05 -3.11 14.10
C TYR A 138 6.23 -3.11 12.80
N ALA A 139 6.86 -2.85 11.65
CA ALA A 139 6.22 -3.03 10.35
C ALA A 139 5.82 -4.50 10.13
N ALA A 140 6.69 -5.45 10.51
CA ALA A 140 6.38 -6.87 10.42
C ALA A 140 5.27 -7.29 11.40
N TYR A 141 5.19 -6.68 12.60
CA TYR A 141 4.10 -6.91 13.54
C TYR A 141 2.76 -6.39 13.01
N MET A 142 2.75 -5.21 12.38
CA MET A 142 1.55 -4.66 11.76
C MET A 142 1.06 -5.54 10.60
N LEU A 143 1.98 -6.01 9.74
CA LEU A 143 1.63 -6.93 8.66
C LEU A 143 1.10 -8.25 9.19
N ARG A 144 1.72 -8.81 10.25
CA ARG A 144 1.23 -10.02 10.91
C ARG A 144 -0.18 -9.85 11.45
N ALA A 145 -0.47 -8.70 12.06
CA ALA A 145 -1.80 -8.41 12.58
C ALA A 145 -2.85 -8.42 11.44
N ASP A 146 -2.56 -7.77 10.31
CA ASP A 146 -3.46 -7.77 9.14
C ASP A 146 -3.67 -9.19 8.58
N VAL A 147 -2.59 -9.97 8.46
CA VAL A 147 -2.63 -11.37 7.98
C VAL A 147 -3.48 -12.25 8.88
N VAL A 148 -3.23 -12.21 10.20
CA VAL A 148 -3.94 -13.04 11.20
C VAL A 148 -5.41 -12.64 11.31
N MET A 149 -5.71 -11.35 11.31
CA MET A 149 -7.09 -10.85 11.36
C MET A 149 -7.86 -11.17 10.08
N LEU A 150 -7.23 -11.04 8.91
CA LEU A 150 -7.87 -11.41 7.64
C LEU A 150 -8.20 -12.91 7.58
N LYS A 151 -7.30 -13.75 8.11
CA LYS A 151 -7.53 -15.19 8.22
C LYS A 151 -8.61 -15.55 9.25
N GLY A 152 -8.79 -14.72 10.28
CA GLY A 152 -9.62 -15.04 11.43
C GLY A 152 -9.00 -16.11 12.34
N ASP A 153 -7.67 -16.19 12.41
CA ASP A 153 -6.97 -17.15 13.26
C ASP A 153 -6.93 -16.68 14.72
N GLU A 154 -8.00 -16.97 15.44
CA GLU A 154 -8.16 -16.59 16.86
C GLU A 154 -7.07 -17.19 17.77
N SER A 155 -6.46 -18.31 17.37
CA SER A 155 -5.40 -18.95 18.15
C SER A 155 -4.16 -18.07 18.29
N ARG A 156 -3.94 -17.14 17.35
CA ARG A 156 -2.81 -16.22 17.30
C ARG A 156 -3.14 -14.81 17.82
N TYR A 157 -4.39 -14.50 18.15
CA TYR A 157 -4.80 -13.16 18.59
C TYR A 157 -4.05 -12.68 19.83
N ALA A 158 -3.83 -13.55 20.81
CA ALA A 158 -3.11 -13.18 22.03
C ALA A 158 -1.68 -12.72 21.72
N SER A 159 -0.94 -13.46 20.90
CA SER A 159 0.44 -13.10 20.52
C SER A 159 0.51 -11.83 19.68
N VAL A 160 -0.44 -11.66 18.77
CA VAL A 160 -0.55 -10.43 17.96
C VAL A 160 -0.84 -9.23 18.85
N LEU A 161 -1.76 -9.36 19.81
CA LEU A 161 -2.07 -8.29 20.75
C LEU A 161 -0.83 -7.85 21.57
N GLU A 162 0.00 -8.80 22.01
CA GLU A 162 1.25 -8.49 22.71
C GLU A 162 2.23 -7.72 21.80
N GLN A 163 2.37 -8.10 20.54
CA GLN A 163 3.22 -7.41 19.56
C GLN A 163 2.72 -5.99 19.27
N LEU A 164 1.41 -5.81 19.13
CA LEU A 164 0.82 -4.48 18.94
C LEU A 164 1.01 -3.60 20.19
N ARG A 165 0.87 -4.17 21.40
CA ARG A 165 1.18 -3.46 22.66
C ARG A 165 2.65 -3.10 22.76
N GLU A 166 3.56 -3.98 22.36
CA GLU A 166 5.00 -3.65 22.29
C GLU A 166 5.24 -2.46 21.35
N THR A 167 4.57 -2.42 20.21
CA THR A 167 4.68 -1.31 19.25
C THR A 167 4.19 0.00 19.87
N ILE A 168 3.01 0.01 20.48
CA ILE A 168 2.43 1.19 21.14
C ILE A 168 3.32 1.66 22.29
N ASN A 169 3.78 0.74 23.14
CA ASN A 169 4.57 1.05 24.32
C ASN A 169 6.06 1.33 24.01
N SER A 170 6.47 1.26 22.75
CA SER A 170 7.86 1.51 22.34
C SER A 170 8.30 2.96 22.54
N GLY A 171 7.35 3.90 22.56
CA GLY A 171 7.62 5.33 22.57
C GLY A 171 8.21 5.88 21.26
N ILE A 172 8.27 5.05 20.20
CA ILE A 172 8.80 5.44 18.88
C ILE A 172 7.70 6.10 18.05
N TYR A 173 6.46 5.62 18.19
CA TYR A 173 5.31 6.08 17.40
C TYR A 173 4.29 6.78 18.29
N ASP A 174 3.63 7.78 17.72
CA ASP A 174 2.56 8.53 18.38
C ASP A 174 1.63 9.10 17.31
N LEU A 175 0.48 9.63 17.71
CA LEU A 175 -0.43 10.31 16.79
C LEU A 175 0.08 11.70 16.43
N THR A 176 -0.02 12.06 15.17
CA THR A 176 0.34 13.40 14.69
C THR A 176 -0.61 14.44 15.30
N PRO A 177 -0.10 15.53 15.91
CA PRO A 177 -0.94 16.53 16.57
C PRO A 177 -2.00 17.16 15.67
N LYS A 178 -1.71 17.25 14.36
CA LYS A 178 -2.65 17.72 13.35
C LYS A 178 -2.85 16.65 12.29
N PHE A 179 -4.04 16.10 12.23
CA PHE A 179 -4.40 15.07 11.26
C PHE A 179 -4.15 15.48 9.80
N GLU A 180 -4.34 16.76 9.46
CA GLU A 180 -4.11 17.24 8.09
C GLU A 180 -2.65 17.21 7.66
N ASP A 181 -1.70 17.29 8.60
CA ASP A 181 -0.26 17.27 8.29
C ASP A 181 0.20 15.93 7.72
N ILE A 182 -0.51 14.82 8.04
CA ILE A 182 -0.24 13.48 7.50
C ILE A 182 -0.26 13.45 5.96
N TRP A 183 -1.08 14.32 5.35
CA TRP A 183 -1.31 14.36 3.90
C TRP A 183 -0.49 15.44 3.19
N THR A 184 0.57 15.90 3.80
CA THR A 184 1.46 16.96 3.31
C THR A 184 2.90 16.48 3.33
N ASP A 185 3.81 17.23 2.69
CA ASP A 185 5.25 16.96 2.73
C ASP A 185 5.79 16.90 4.18
N LYS A 186 5.14 17.60 5.12
CA LYS A 186 5.47 17.54 6.54
C LYS A 186 5.11 16.20 7.19
N GLY A 187 4.21 15.47 6.56
CA GLY A 187 3.76 14.17 7.01
C GLY A 187 4.69 13.02 6.63
N GLU A 188 5.65 13.22 5.74
CA GLU A 188 6.60 12.19 5.37
C GLU A 188 7.44 11.77 6.58
N TRP A 189 7.50 10.44 6.84
CA TRP A 189 8.25 9.85 7.96
C TRP A 189 7.91 10.44 9.32
N ASN A 190 6.65 10.89 9.51
CA ASN A 190 6.19 11.43 10.79
C ASN A 190 6.07 10.35 11.87
N CYS A 191 5.68 10.76 13.09
CA CYS A 191 5.57 9.84 14.22
C CYS A 191 4.48 8.76 14.08
N GLU A 192 3.55 8.85 13.13
CA GLU A 192 2.59 7.79 12.83
C GLU A 192 3.14 6.77 11.82
N SER A 193 4.21 7.12 11.09
CA SER A 193 4.75 6.28 10.02
C SER A 193 5.57 5.12 10.56
N ILE A 194 5.01 3.92 10.54
CA ILE A 194 5.71 2.68 10.92
C ILE A 194 6.50 2.12 9.73
N PHE A 195 5.92 2.17 8.56
CA PHE A 195 6.52 1.79 7.28
C PHE A 195 5.77 2.50 6.16
N GLU A 196 6.48 3.22 5.32
CA GLU A 196 5.87 3.87 4.16
C GLU A 196 6.72 3.69 2.92
N ILE A 197 6.05 3.73 1.77
CA ILE A 197 6.66 3.66 0.46
C ILE A 197 6.55 5.03 -0.17
N ASN A 198 7.67 5.76 -0.22
CA ASN A 198 7.69 7.06 -0.83
C ASN A 198 7.97 6.96 -2.33
N TYR A 199 7.35 7.84 -3.05
CA TYR A 199 7.56 8.02 -4.48
C TYR A 199 8.49 9.20 -4.72
N SER A 200 9.24 9.13 -5.81
CA SER A 200 10.07 10.26 -6.26
C SER A 200 9.18 11.35 -6.87
N ASP A 201 9.53 12.60 -6.65
CA ASP A 201 8.95 13.77 -7.32
C ASP A 201 9.57 14.03 -8.70
N ASP A 202 10.59 13.26 -9.09
CA ASP A 202 11.25 13.38 -10.38
C ASP A 202 10.31 12.99 -11.54
N PRO A 203 9.82 13.95 -12.33
CA PRO A 203 8.87 13.69 -13.40
C PRO A 203 9.46 12.86 -14.54
N SER A 204 10.79 12.78 -14.68
CA SER A 204 11.45 11.99 -15.72
C SER A 204 11.29 10.49 -15.52
N ASN A 205 11.02 10.06 -14.31
CA ASN A 205 10.80 8.66 -13.93
C ASN A 205 9.33 8.24 -13.98
N ARG A 206 8.42 9.15 -14.39
CA ARG A 206 6.99 8.86 -14.42
C ARG A 206 6.54 8.56 -15.84
N THR A 207 6.10 7.34 -16.09
CA THR A 207 5.45 6.95 -17.33
C THR A 207 4.13 6.23 -17.06
N TRP A 208 3.18 6.35 -17.98
CA TRP A 208 1.94 5.59 -17.96
C TRP A 208 2.14 4.15 -18.42
N GLU A 209 3.23 3.90 -19.14
CA GLU A 209 3.55 2.63 -19.80
C GLU A 209 4.32 1.68 -18.88
N ASP A 210 5.11 2.22 -17.95
CA ASP A 210 5.82 1.42 -16.95
C ASP A 210 5.32 1.72 -15.52
N PRO A 211 4.44 0.88 -14.98
CA PRO A 211 3.94 1.04 -13.62
C PRO A 211 5.00 0.83 -12.54
N LEU A 212 6.20 0.39 -12.93
CA LEU A 212 7.36 0.25 -12.05
C LEU A 212 8.31 1.45 -12.12
N ALA A 213 8.04 2.41 -12.99
CA ALA A 213 8.79 3.64 -13.02
C ALA A 213 8.65 4.34 -11.66
N PRO A 214 9.76 4.73 -11.00
CA PRO A 214 9.73 5.22 -9.61
C PRO A 214 9.17 6.63 -9.45
N GLY A 215 8.62 7.21 -10.51
CA GLY A 215 8.19 8.60 -10.57
C GLY A 215 6.77 8.84 -10.09
N GLY A 216 6.56 9.15 -8.83
CA GLY A 216 5.33 9.71 -8.30
C GLY A 216 4.10 8.81 -8.36
N THR A 217 3.00 9.29 -7.80
CA THR A 217 1.70 8.66 -7.88
C THR A 217 0.78 9.38 -8.85
N VAL A 218 -0.09 8.63 -9.53
CA VAL A 218 -1.11 9.19 -10.41
C VAL A 218 -2.42 9.52 -9.67
N PHE A 219 -2.56 9.13 -8.42
CA PHE A 219 -3.79 9.35 -7.63
C PHE A 219 -4.22 10.81 -7.54
N PRO A 220 -3.34 11.82 -7.35
CA PRO A 220 -3.74 13.22 -7.35
C PRO A 220 -4.42 13.65 -8.66
N VAL A 221 -3.93 13.15 -9.79
CA VAL A 221 -4.53 13.43 -11.11
C VAL A 221 -5.86 12.72 -11.29
N PHE A 222 -5.96 11.45 -10.88
CA PHE A 222 -7.22 10.71 -10.99
C PHE A 222 -8.32 11.28 -10.12
N LEU A 223 -8.01 11.63 -8.88
CA LEU A 223 -8.99 11.99 -7.85
C LEU A 223 -9.28 13.49 -7.79
N GLY A 224 -8.42 14.33 -8.36
CA GLY A 224 -8.63 15.77 -8.44
C GLY A 224 -9.81 16.17 -9.32
N PRO A 225 -10.40 17.37 -9.13
CA PRO A 225 -11.48 17.86 -9.97
C PRO A 225 -11.05 17.99 -11.43
N ASP A 226 -11.91 17.56 -12.35
CA ASP A 226 -11.61 17.63 -13.80
C ASP A 226 -11.50 19.08 -14.26
N SER A 227 -10.40 19.37 -14.97
CA SER A 227 -10.13 20.69 -15.55
C SER A 227 -10.23 21.85 -14.55
N TYR A 228 -9.79 21.62 -13.33
CA TYR A 228 -9.85 22.59 -12.24
C TYR A 228 -9.03 23.85 -12.54
N LYS A 229 -9.62 25.01 -12.36
CA LYS A 229 -9.02 26.33 -12.64
C LYS A 229 -8.79 27.18 -11.39
N GLY A 230 -8.96 26.62 -10.21
CA GLY A 230 -8.75 27.31 -8.94
C GLY A 230 -7.26 27.43 -8.56
N LYS A 231 -7.00 28.10 -7.42
CA LYS A 231 -5.64 28.34 -6.92
C LYS A 231 -5.18 27.38 -5.82
N ARG A 232 -6.08 26.50 -5.36
CA ARG A 232 -5.83 25.65 -4.18
C ARG A 232 -5.10 24.36 -4.51
N PHE A 233 -5.18 23.89 -5.75
CA PHE A 233 -4.62 22.64 -6.21
C PHE A 233 -3.84 22.84 -7.50
N HIS A 234 -2.71 22.19 -7.58
CA HIS A 234 -1.75 22.43 -8.65
C HIS A 234 -2.01 21.61 -9.93
N SER A 235 -2.87 20.61 -9.89
CA SER A 235 -3.04 19.72 -11.04
C SER A 235 -4.48 19.67 -11.52
N GLU A 236 -4.64 19.71 -12.84
CA GLU A 236 -5.89 19.31 -13.48
C GLU A 236 -6.13 17.83 -13.20
N GLY A 237 -7.28 17.53 -12.62
CA GLY A 237 -7.68 16.17 -12.31
C GLY A 237 -8.59 15.55 -13.36
N TYR A 238 -8.92 14.28 -13.17
CA TYR A 238 -9.88 13.57 -14.03
C TYR A 238 -11.25 13.38 -13.35
N GLY A 239 -11.42 13.79 -12.10
CA GLY A 239 -12.67 13.71 -11.36
C GLY A 239 -13.12 12.29 -11.02
N PHE A 240 -12.20 11.32 -10.94
CA PHE A 240 -12.54 9.96 -10.57
C PHE A 240 -12.80 9.84 -9.05
N GLY A 241 -13.74 8.96 -8.68
CA GLY A 241 -14.01 8.64 -7.29
C GLY A 241 -14.45 9.84 -6.45
N PRO A 242 -15.44 10.65 -6.86
CA PRO A 242 -15.93 11.73 -6.05
C PRO A 242 -16.45 11.21 -4.71
N VAL A 243 -16.29 12.02 -3.65
CA VAL A 243 -16.75 11.64 -2.32
C VAL A 243 -18.27 11.54 -2.30
N SER A 244 -18.79 10.43 -1.78
CA SER A 244 -20.24 10.24 -1.70
C SER A 244 -20.85 11.11 -0.58
N PRO A 245 -22.10 11.58 -0.72
CA PRO A 245 -22.81 12.24 0.37
C PRO A 245 -22.93 11.36 1.62
N ALA A 246 -23.05 10.05 1.46
CA ALA A 246 -23.09 9.09 2.56
C ALA A 246 -21.80 9.10 3.38
N LEU A 247 -20.62 9.15 2.73
CA LEU A 247 -19.35 9.25 3.45
C LEU A 247 -19.27 10.57 4.24
N LYS A 248 -19.70 11.68 3.66
CA LYS A 248 -19.75 12.96 4.39
C LYS A 248 -20.66 12.88 5.63
N ALA A 249 -21.79 12.18 5.52
CA ALA A 249 -22.78 12.06 6.58
C ALA A 249 -22.36 11.20 7.78
N VAL A 250 -21.34 10.35 7.64
CA VAL A 250 -20.86 9.52 8.76
C VAL A 250 -19.89 10.26 9.69
N TYR A 251 -19.39 11.42 9.29
CA TYR A 251 -18.58 12.25 10.17
C TYR A 251 -19.47 12.95 11.22
N GLU A 252 -19.13 12.79 12.48
CA GLU A 252 -19.84 13.43 13.58
C GLU A 252 -19.60 14.96 13.59
N PRO A 253 -20.53 15.72 14.16
CA PRO A 253 -20.33 17.18 14.34
C PRO A 253 -19.04 17.44 15.15
N GLY A 254 -18.14 18.26 14.60
CA GLY A 254 -16.86 18.60 15.24
C GLY A 254 -15.71 17.63 14.93
N ASP A 255 -15.91 16.59 14.13
CA ASP A 255 -14.83 15.74 13.67
C ASP A 255 -13.92 16.50 12.68
N LEU A 256 -12.73 16.87 13.16
CA LEU A 256 -11.76 17.63 12.37
C LEU A 256 -11.22 16.87 11.16
N ARG A 257 -11.33 15.53 11.15
CA ARG A 257 -10.88 14.69 10.04
C ARG A 257 -11.72 14.90 8.79
N ARG A 258 -12.98 15.31 8.93
CA ARG A 258 -13.86 15.57 7.79
C ARG A 258 -13.25 16.64 6.87
N ASP A 259 -12.90 17.79 7.41
CA ASP A 259 -12.41 18.92 6.62
C ASP A 259 -10.99 18.72 6.09
N ALA A 260 -10.21 17.85 6.73
CA ALA A 260 -8.91 17.40 6.23
C ALA A 260 -9.04 16.33 5.12
N THR A 261 -10.17 15.63 5.03
CA THR A 261 -10.41 14.54 4.08
C THR A 261 -11.22 14.97 2.86
N ILE A 262 -12.24 15.83 3.07
CA ILE A 262 -13.22 16.19 2.06
C ILE A 262 -13.05 17.64 1.66
N MET A 263 -12.89 17.86 0.36
CA MET A 263 -13.11 19.16 -0.26
C MET A 263 -14.52 19.19 -0.81
N ASP A 264 -15.31 20.16 -0.35
CA ASP A 264 -16.72 20.29 -0.71
C ASP A 264 -16.98 21.63 -1.41
N PHE A 265 -17.06 21.60 -2.73
CA PHE A 265 -17.36 22.77 -3.56
C PHE A 265 -18.83 23.22 -3.49
N ASN A 266 -19.67 22.52 -2.74
CA ASN A 266 -21.05 22.94 -2.51
C ASN A 266 -21.18 23.90 -1.32
N THR A 267 -20.12 24.09 -0.53
CA THR A 267 -20.11 25.02 0.60
C THR A 267 -19.92 26.46 0.13
N ASP A 268 -20.40 27.42 0.91
CA ASP A 268 -20.24 28.84 0.57
C ASP A 268 -18.77 29.29 0.48
N ALA A 269 -17.89 28.67 1.27
CA ALA A 269 -16.47 28.95 1.26
C ALA A 269 -15.79 28.52 -0.06
N GLU A 270 -16.32 27.50 -0.71
CA GLU A 270 -15.77 26.89 -1.92
C GLU A 270 -16.64 27.22 -3.17
N LYS A 271 -17.74 27.92 -2.98
CA LYS A 271 -18.67 28.25 -4.05
C LYS A 271 -18.02 29.18 -5.09
N GLY A 272 -18.05 28.75 -6.34
CA GLY A 272 -17.46 29.51 -7.45
C GLY A 272 -16.13 28.92 -7.95
N GLU A 273 -15.59 27.91 -7.32
CA GLU A 273 -14.49 27.13 -7.90
C GLU A 273 -14.94 26.46 -9.21
N LYS A 274 -14.11 26.58 -10.23
CA LYS A 274 -14.46 26.13 -11.58
C LYS A 274 -13.78 24.81 -11.90
N TYR A 275 -14.57 23.84 -12.29
CA TYR A 275 -14.13 22.53 -12.78
C TYR A 275 -15.22 21.97 -13.72
N ASN A 276 -14.91 20.93 -14.47
CA ASN A 276 -15.89 20.25 -15.33
C ASN A 276 -16.57 19.11 -14.52
N PRO A 277 -17.86 19.21 -14.25
CA PRO A 277 -18.60 18.12 -13.62
C PRO A 277 -18.60 16.90 -14.54
N ARG A 278 -18.16 15.75 -14.03
CA ARG A 278 -18.28 14.46 -14.71
C ARG A 278 -19.49 13.69 -14.20
N GLU A 279 -19.83 12.59 -14.89
CA GLU A 279 -20.89 11.70 -14.43
C GLU A 279 -20.60 11.21 -12.98
N GLY A 280 -21.63 11.18 -12.14
CA GLY A 280 -21.48 10.86 -10.72
C GLY A 280 -20.87 11.98 -9.88
N ASN A 281 -20.72 13.19 -10.45
CA ASN A 281 -20.22 14.34 -9.71
C ASN A 281 -21.09 14.65 -8.49
N THR A 282 -20.46 14.79 -7.34
CA THR A 282 -21.10 15.17 -6.08
C THR A 282 -20.71 16.58 -5.61
N GLY A 283 -19.78 17.22 -6.33
CA GLY A 283 -19.14 18.46 -5.89
C GLY A 283 -18.16 18.26 -4.73
N MET A 284 -17.88 17.02 -4.33
CA MET A 284 -16.97 16.68 -3.23
C MET A 284 -15.83 15.80 -3.71
N PHE A 285 -14.61 16.15 -3.35
CA PHE A 285 -13.39 15.47 -3.76
C PHE A 285 -12.53 15.05 -2.58
N ASN A 286 -11.68 14.04 -2.78
CA ASN A 286 -10.77 13.55 -1.75
C ASN A 286 -9.55 14.49 -1.62
N LYS A 287 -9.47 15.20 -0.50
CA LYS A 287 -8.45 16.20 -0.22
C LYS A 287 -7.07 15.58 0.09
N LYS A 288 -7.04 14.31 0.49
CA LYS A 288 -5.80 13.62 0.87
C LYS A 288 -4.84 13.37 -0.30
N TYR A 289 -5.36 13.28 -1.52
CA TYR A 289 -4.59 13.01 -2.74
C TYR A 289 -4.47 14.20 -3.66
N MET A 290 -4.79 15.38 -3.20
CA MET A 290 -4.65 16.59 -4.00
C MET A 290 -3.19 17.04 -3.91
N GLY A 291 -2.49 17.04 -5.07
CA GLY A 291 -1.15 17.58 -5.17
C GLY A 291 -1.15 19.03 -4.69
N ARG A 292 -0.25 19.37 -3.82
CA ARG A 292 -0.04 20.72 -3.27
C ARG A 292 1.10 21.40 -3.95
#